data_d534bd47b4ae602bdb8c5ffa5e763287
#
_entry.id   d534bd47b4ae602bdb8c5ffa5e763287
#
_cell.length_a   1.000
_cell.length_b   1.000
_cell.length_c   1.000
_cell.angle_alpha   90.00
_cell.angle_beta   90.00
_cell.angle_gamma   90.00
#
_symmetry.space_group_name_H-M   'P 1'
#
loop_
_entity.id
_entity.type
_entity.pdbx_description
1 polymer ?
#
loop_
_entity_poly.entity_id
_entity_poly.type
_entity_poly.pdbx_seq_one_letter_code
_entity_poly.pdbx_strand_id
1 'polypeptide(L)'
;MSLPTALHVRGRGLPGGEPVEWWIADGLLRSEPIAGAATVFGGDGFGGWIIPGLVDAHCHVGLGPHGAVGIEEAVAQAETERDAGALLLRDCGSPLDTRPLAGHHDLPEIIRAGRHLARPKRYSRGFAIELEDEWQLPAAVAEQARRGDGWVKLVGDW
;
A
#
# COMPACT_ATOMS: atom_id res chain seq x y z
N MET A 1 25.74 6.31 0.23
CA MET A 1 25.57 7.44 -0.74
C MET A 1 24.30 8.16 -0.35
N SER A 2 24.29 9.49 -0.22
CA SER A 2 23.04 10.21 0.00
C SER A 2 22.21 10.17 -1.29
N LEU A 3 20.89 9.96 -1.16
CA LEU A 3 19.97 10.06 -2.27
C LEU A 3 20.03 11.49 -2.87
N PRO A 4 19.88 11.63 -4.19
CA PRO A 4 19.84 12.98 -4.80
C PRO A 4 18.62 13.73 -4.27
N THR A 5 18.77 15.04 -4.05
CA THR A 5 17.70 15.92 -3.54
C THR A 5 16.57 16.14 -4.55
N ALA A 6 16.83 15.89 -5.83
CA ALA A 6 15.85 15.93 -6.88
C ALA A 6 16.14 14.86 -7.94
N LEU A 7 15.08 14.29 -8.50
CA LEU A 7 15.14 13.29 -9.57
C LEU A 7 14.57 13.88 -10.85
N HIS A 8 15.05 13.38 -11.97
CA HIS A 8 14.55 13.71 -13.30
C HIS A 8 14.16 12.42 -14.02
N VAL A 9 12.96 12.37 -14.57
CA VAL A 9 12.42 11.26 -15.35
C VAL A 9 11.82 11.77 -16.65
N ARG A 10 12.01 11.03 -17.73
CA ARG A 10 11.38 11.32 -19.02
C ARG A 10 11.00 10.04 -19.73
N GLY A 11 9.87 10.06 -20.41
CA GLY A 11 9.31 8.89 -21.08
C GLY A 11 8.04 9.23 -21.82
N ARG A 12 7.21 8.22 -22.06
CA ARG A 12 5.89 8.36 -22.66
C ARG A 12 4.82 8.23 -21.59
N GLY A 13 3.91 9.18 -21.53
CA GLY A 13 2.77 9.14 -20.59
C GLY A 13 1.62 8.31 -21.14
N LEU A 14 0.93 7.55 -20.26
CA LEU A 14 -0.33 6.92 -20.63
C LEU A 14 -1.50 7.94 -20.51
N PRO A 15 -2.60 7.75 -21.29
CA PRO A 15 -2.81 6.71 -22.31
C PRO A 15 -2.28 7.07 -23.70
N GLY A 16 -1.98 8.33 -23.98
CA GLY A 16 -1.73 8.84 -25.33
C GLY A 16 -0.35 8.51 -25.91
N GLY A 17 0.63 8.19 -25.06
CA GLY A 17 2.01 7.99 -25.49
C GLY A 17 2.78 9.27 -25.76
N GLU A 18 2.25 10.41 -25.31
CA GLU A 18 2.91 11.71 -25.46
C GLU A 18 4.23 11.75 -24.69
N PRO A 19 5.27 12.39 -25.20
CA PRO A 19 6.47 12.65 -24.44
C PRO A 19 6.15 13.42 -23.17
N VAL A 20 6.60 12.91 -22.03
CA VAL A 20 6.50 13.59 -20.73
C VAL A 20 7.86 13.68 -20.07
N GLU A 21 8.08 14.76 -19.37
CA GLU A 21 9.28 15.03 -18.63
C GLU A 21 8.93 15.64 -17.28
N TRP A 22 9.41 15.01 -16.20
CA TRP A 22 9.06 15.38 -14.85
C TRP A 22 10.29 15.47 -13.97
N TRP A 23 10.23 16.42 -13.04
CA TRP A 23 11.17 16.55 -11.94
C TRP A 23 10.45 16.21 -10.63
N ILE A 24 11.13 15.50 -9.76
CA ILE A 24 10.59 15.04 -8.48
C ILE A 24 11.49 15.62 -7.39
N ALA A 25 10.91 16.41 -6.51
CA ALA A 25 11.56 16.92 -5.31
C ALA A 25 10.53 17.09 -4.20
N ASP A 26 10.92 16.83 -2.96
CA ASP A 26 10.08 16.98 -1.78
C ASP A 26 8.74 16.21 -1.90
N GLY A 27 8.76 15.04 -2.55
CA GLY A 27 7.57 14.23 -2.79
C GLY A 27 6.59 14.78 -3.84
N LEU A 28 6.97 15.84 -4.59
CA LEU A 28 6.12 16.48 -5.56
C LEU A 28 6.66 16.32 -6.99
N LEU A 29 5.74 16.04 -7.93
CA LEU A 29 6.00 16.10 -9.36
C LEU A 29 5.95 17.55 -9.83
N ARG A 30 6.93 17.94 -10.67
CA ARG A 30 7.03 19.27 -11.26
C ARG A 30 7.27 19.17 -12.76
N SER A 31 6.68 20.06 -13.52
CA SER A 31 6.94 20.25 -14.96
C SER A 31 8.15 21.14 -15.23
N GLU A 32 8.56 21.94 -14.26
CA GLU A 32 9.67 22.87 -14.39
C GLU A 32 11.00 22.19 -14.04
N PRO A 33 12.06 22.45 -14.82
CA PRO A 33 13.38 21.90 -14.56
C PRO A 33 13.92 22.28 -13.18
N ILE A 34 14.50 21.28 -12.49
CA ILE A 34 15.19 21.48 -11.23
C ILE A 34 16.70 21.31 -11.48
N ALA A 35 17.46 22.38 -11.22
CA ALA A 35 18.90 22.37 -11.42
C ALA A 35 19.55 21.29 -10.52
N GLY A 36 20.42 20.48 -11.10
CA GLY A 36 21.14 19.43 -10.38
C GLY A 36 20.32 18.16 -10.11
N ALA A 37 19.12 18.05 -10.68
CA ALA A 37 18.35 16.81 -10.58
C ALA A 37 19.08 15.65 -11.26
N ALA A 38 19.08 14.49 -10.61
CA ALA A 38 19.67 13.28 -11.17
C ALA A 38 18.70 12.61 -12.15
N THR A 39 19.11 12.39 -13.39
CA THR A 39 18.32 11.62 -14.34
C THR A 39 18.35 10.16 -13.98
N VAL A 40 17.21 9.60 -13.61
CA VAL A 40 17.06 8.20 -13.16
C VAL A 40 16.32 7.34 -14.18
N PHE A 41 15.61 7.95 -15.11
CA PHE A 41 14.89 7.24 -16.16
C PHE A 41 14.82 8.08 -17.44
N GLY A 42 14.92 7.39 -18.59
CA GLY A 42 14.77 8.01 -19.93
C GLY A 42 16.06 8.50 -20.55
N GLY A 43 17.15 8.67 -19.81
CA GLY A 43 18.47 9.04 -20.32
C GLY A 43 18.43 10.10 -21.45
N ASP A 44 18.93 9.74 -22.63
CA ASP A 44 18.94 10.60 -23.82
C ASP A 44 17.65 10.52 -24.67
N GLY A 45 16.63 9.77 -24.22
CA GLY A 45 15.40 9.55 -25.01
C GLY A 45 14.15 9.27 -24.18
N PHE A 46 13.03 9.15 -24.89
CA PHE A 46 11.71 8.81 -24.32
C PHE A 46 11.40 7.30 -24.50
N GLY A 47 12.37 6.43 -24.20
CA GLY A 47 12.33 5.02 -24.54
C GLY A 47 11.42 4.13 -23.70
N GLY A 48 10.81 4.65 -22.61
CA GLY A 48 9.94 3.89 -21.73
C GLY A 48 8.63 4.60 -21.42
N TRP A 49 7.76 3.92 -20.68
CA TRP A 49 6.48 4.46 -20.24
C TRP A 49 6.56 4.97 -18.81
N ILE A 50 5.92 6.10 -18.56
CA ILE A 50 5.71 6.65 -17.22
C ILE A 50 4.22 6.51 -16.92
N ILE A 51 3.93 5.80 -15.85
CA ILE A 51 2.58 5.57 -15.35
C ILE A 51 2.49 6.01 -13.89
N PRO A 52 1.31 6.34 -13.37
CA PRO A 52 1.11 6.45 -11.93
C PRO A 52 1.52 5.14 -11.25
N GLY A 53 1.98 5.23 -10.00
CA GLY A 53 2.19 4.04 -9.18
C GLY A 53 0.93 3.18 -9.15
N LEU A 54 1.10 1.87 -9.19
CA LEU A 54 -0.02 0.94 -9.13
C LEU A 54 -0.68 1.00 -7.75
N VAL A 55 -1.96 0.69 -7.72
CA VAL A 55 -2.72 0.52 -6.48
C VAL A 55 -3.10 -0.95 -6.35
N ASP A 56 -2.58 -1.64 -5.34
CA ASP A 56 -3.18 -2.91 -4.95
C ASP A 56 -4.42 -2.62 -4.10
N ALA A 57 -5.58 -2.83 -4.70
CA ALA A 57 -6.87 -2.53 -4.08
C ALA A 57 -7.34 -3.61 -3.09
N HIS A 58 -6.64 -4.74 -2.98
CA HIS A 58 -7.02 -5.85 -2.09
C HIS A 58 -5.83 -6.72 -1.73
N CYS A 59 -5.04 -6.30 -0.79
CA CYS A 59 -3.94 -7.08 -0.22
C CYS A 59 -4.13 -7.35 1.28
N HIS A 60 -3.19 -8.08 1.87
CA HIS A 60 -3.14 -8.40 3.28
C HIS A 60 -1.71 -8.37 3.79
N VAL A 61 -1.25 -7.19 4.18
CA VAL A 61 0.09 -7.01 4.76
C VAL A 61 0.12 -7.60 6.18
N GLY A 62 1.11 -8.43 6.46
CA GLY A 62 1.23 -9.07 7.76
C GLY A 62 0.41 -10.34 7.93
N LEU A 63 -0.10 -10.90 6.82
CA LEU A 63 -0.85 -12.15 6.80
C LEU A 63 -0.08 -13.23 6.05
N GLY A 64 0.09 -14.39 6.66
CA GLY A 64 0.67 -15.59 6.08
C GLY A 64 -0.31 -16.76 6.04
N PRO A 65 0.13 -17.92 5.54
CA PRO A 65 -0.74 -19.10 5.38
C PRO A 65 -1.37 -19.61 6.68
N HIS A 66 -0.75 -19.29 7.81
CA HIS A 66 -1.15 -19.81 9.13
C HIS A 66 -1.64 -18.70 10.09
N GLY A 67 -1.86 -17.50 9.61
CA GLY A 67 -2.29 -16.35 10.40
C GLY A 67 -1.33 -15.17 10.32
N ALA A 68 -1.22 -14.40 11.40
CA ALA A 68 -0.29 -13.28 11.46
C ALA A 68 1.15 -13.73 11.28
N VAL A 69 1.93 -12.95 10.53
CA VAL A 69 3.40 -13.08 10.45
C VAL A 69 4.07 -12.07 11.38
N GLY A 70 5.41 -12.12 11.45
CA GLY A 70 6.19 -11.10 12.16
C GLY A 70 6.26 -9.78 11.41
N ILE A 71 6.65 -8.71 12.11
CA ILE A 71 6.74 -7.36 11.51
C ILE A 71 7.80 -7.31 10.39
N GLU A 72 8.89 -8.03 10.52
CA GLU A 72 9.94 -8.10 9.50
C GLU A 72 9.43 -8.75 8.21
N GLU A 73 8.64 -9.80 8.32
CA GLU A 73 8.01 -10.44 7.16
C GLU A 73 6.95 -9.54 6.53
N ALA A 74 6.19 -8.80 7.34
CA ALA A 74 5.23 -7.81 6.85
C ALA A 74 5.91 -6.67 6.07
N VAL A 75 7.08 -6.22 6.51
CA VAL A 75 7.92 -5.28 5.77
C VAL A 75 8.33 -5.88 4.43
N ALA A 76 8.85 -7.11 4.41
CA ALA A 76 9.27 -7.79 3.18
C ALA A 76 8.11 -8.00 2.19
N GLN A 77 6.90 -8.26 2.69
CA GLN A 77 5.69 -8.32 1.86
C GLN A 77 5.40 -6.96 1.20
N ALA A 78 5.41 -5.87 1.96
CA ALA A 78 5.19 -4.53 1.43
C ALA A 78 6.30 -4.08 0.46
N GLU A 79 7.56 -4.47 0.69
CA GLU A 79 8.67 -4.27 -0.24
C GLU A 79 8.46 -5.02 -1.56
N THR A 80 7.96 -6.25 -1.49
CA THR A 80 7.62 -7.05 -2.68
C THR A 80 6.56 -6.36 -3.54
N GLU A 81 5.52 -5.79 -2.92
CA GLU A 81 4.49 -5.01 -3.62
C GLU A 81 5.08 -3.74 -4.26
N ARG A 82 5.93 -3.01 -3.53
CA ARG A 82 6.65 -1.85 -4.06
C ARG A 82 7.47 -2.23 -5.29
N ASP A 83 8.22 -3.32 -5.21
CA ASP A 83 9.11 -3.76 -6.29
C ASP A 83 8.33 -4.24 -7.52
N ALA A 84 7.06 -4.66 -7.33
CA ALA A 84 6.11 -4.90 -8.41
C ALA A 84 5.47 -3.62 -8.97
N GLY A 85 5.75 -2.45 -8.37
CA GLY A 85 5.25 -1.15 -8.81
C GLY A 85 4.02 -0.63 -8.06
N ALA A 86 3.52 -1.33 -7.05
CA ALA A 86 2.44 -0.85 -6.19
C ALA A 86 2.97 0.19 -5.21
N LEU A 87 2.50 1.42 -5.30
CA LEU A 87 2.87 2.52 -4.41
C LEU A 87 1.78 2.85 -3.38
N LEU A 88 0.60 2.27 -3.54
CA LEU A 88 -0.50 2.34 -2.59
C LEU A 88 -1.10 0.96 -2.38
N LEU A 89 -1.17 0.53 -1.14
CA LEU A 89 -1.77 -0.74 -0.74
C LEU A 89 -3.08 -0.49 0.00
N ARG A 90 -4.14 -1.12 -0.48
CA ARG A 90 -5.40 -1.22 0.23
C ARG A 90 -5.40 -2.51 1.03
N ASP A 91 -4.83 -2.45 2.24
CA ASP A 91 -4.81 -3.61 3.14
C ASP A 91 -6.22 -3.90 3.66
N CYS A 92 -6.77 -5.03 3.25
CA CYS A 92 -8.09 -5.51 3.65
C CYS A 92 -8.10 -6.16 5.03
N GLY A 93 -7.05 -5.99 5.81
CA GLY A 93 -6.95 -6.36 7.19
C GLY A 93 -6.06 -7.57 7.45
N SER A 94 -5.46 -7.55 8.62
CA SER A 94 -4.56 -8.57 9.12
C SER A 94 -4.72 -8.74 10.63
N PRO A 95 -4.44 -9.93 11.19
CA PRO A 95 -4.30 -10.07 12.63
C PRO A 95 -3.09 -9.31 13.22
N LEU A 96 -2.07 -9.05 12.39
CA LEU A 96 -0.92 -8.23 12.78
C LEU A 96 -1.31 -6.75 12.85
N ASP A 97 -0.79 -6.04 13.83
CA ASP A 97 -0.85 -4.58 13.85
C ASP A 97 0.25 -4.02 12.94
N THR A 98 -0.15 -3.54 11.77
CA THR A 98 0.77 -2.98 10.75
C THR A 98 0.97 -1.46 10.87
N ARG A 99 0.42 -0.80 11.91
CA ARG A 99 0.66 0.64 12.15
C ARG A 99 2.13 1.01 12.27
N PRO A 100 3.04 0.16 12.81
CA PRO A 100 4.47 0.46 12.81
C PRO A 100 5.10 0.65 11.42
N LEU A 101 4.46 0.20 10.35
CA LEU A 101 4.91 0.41 8.97
C LEU A 101 4.56 1.80 8.43
N ALA A 102 3.72 2.55 9.13
CA ALA A 102 3.30 3.88 8.68
C ALA A 102 4.47 4.86 8.66
N GLY A 103 4.57 5.65 7.58
CA GLY A 103 5.62 6.65 7.40
C GLY A 103 7.01 6.07 7.08
N HIS A 104 7.10 4.79 6.77
CA HIS A 104 8.33 4.20 6.28
C HIS A 104 8.57 4.65 4.83
N HIS A 105 9.59 5.46 4.59
CA HIS A 105 9.81 6.10 3.27
C HIS A 105 10.08 5.11 2.12
N ASP A 106 10.51 3.91 2.45
CA ASP A 106 10.85 2.87 1.47
C ASP A 106 9.70 1.89 1.22
N LEU A 107 8.53 2.09 1.84
CA LEU A 107 7.36 1.23 1.65
C LEU A 107 6.25 1.97 0.91
N PRO A 108 5.34 1.26 0.24
CA PRO A 108 4.11 1.85 -0.28
C PRO A 108 3.29 2.51 0.85
N GLU A 109 2.49 3.50 0.50
CA GLU A 109 1.45 3.97 1.42
C GLU A 109 0.45 2.85 1.69
N ILE A 110 0.07 2.64 2.94
CA ILE A 110 -0.84 1.56 3.33
C ILE A 110 -2.10 2.15 3.94
N ILE A 111 -3.24 1.94 3.30
CA ILE A 111 -4.57 2.23 3.85
C ILE A 111 -5.12 0.94 4.46
N ARG A 112 -5.26 0.89 5.77
CA ARG A 112 -5.55 -0.33 6.53
C ARG A 112 -7.03 -0.48 6.83
N ALA A 113 -7.53 -1.72 6.68
CA ALA A 113 -8.62 -2.19 7.51
C ALA A 113 -8.05 -2.73 8.84
N GLY A 114 -8.89 -2.80 9.84
CA GLY A 114 -8.57 -3.55 11.05
C GLY A 114 -8.58 -5.06 10.79
N ARG A 115 -8.65 -5.85 11.86
CA ARG A 115 -8.80 -7.31 11.74
C ARG A 115 -10.17 -7.65 11.16
N HIS A 116 -10.25 -8.72 10.36
CA HIS A 116 -11.51 -9.20 9.78
C HIS A 116 -12.56 -9.48 10.87
N LEU A 117 -13.80 -9.19 10.55
CA LEU A 117 -14.97 -9.60 11.36
C LEU A 117 -15.73 -10.70 10.63
N ALA A 118 -16.05 -11.76 11.32
CA ALA A 118 -16.80 -12.89 10.75
C ALA A 118 -17.66 -13.56 11.81
N ARG A 119 -18.68 -14.31 11.37
CA ARG A 119 -19.34 -15.29 12.24
C ARG A 119 -18.38 -16.45 12.54
N PRO A 120 -18.60 -17.17 13.66
CA PRO A 120 -17.81 -18.34 13.99
C PRO A 120 -17.75 -19.35 12.85
N LYS A 121 -16.54 -19.81 12.54
CA LYS A 121 -16.27 -20.82 11.50
C LYS A 121 -16.60 -20.39 10.05
N ARG A 122 -16.80 -19.08 9.80
CA ARG A 122 -17.08 -18.55 8.45
C ARG A 122 -15.85 -18.01 7.74
N TYR A 123 -14.71 -17.99 8.42
CA TYR A 123 -13.42 -17.59 7.84
C TYR A 123 -12.30 -18.49 8.36
N SER A 124 -11.11 -18.35 7.78
CA SER A 124 -9.95 -19.13 8.20
C SER A 124 -9.64 -18.88 9.68
N ARG A 125 -9.38 -19.96 10.40
CA ARG A 125 -9.11 -19.92 11.84
C ARG A 125 -7.93 -19.01 12.16
N GLY A 126 -8.10 -18.13 13.13
CA GLY A 126 -7.07 -17.21 13.58
C GLY A 126 -6.96 -15.91 12.78
N PHE A 127 -7.65 -15.79 11.62
CA PHE A 127 -7.63 -14.57 10.80
C PHE A 127 -8.64 -13.54 11.27
N ALA A 128 -9.87 -13.94 11.53
CA ALA A 128 -10.95 -13.05 11.93
C ALA A 128 -11.11 -12.96 13.45
N ILE A 129 -11.79 -11.91 13.88
CA ILE A 129 -12.50 -11.85 15.16
C ILE A 129 -13.85 -12.50 14.90
N GLU A 130 -14.10 -13.60 15.56
CA GLU A 130 -15.37 -14.32 15.47
C GLU A 130 -16.40 -13.66 16.42
N LEU A 131 -17.55 -13.28 15.86
CA LEU A 131 -18.66 -12.68 16.58
C LEU A 131 -19.80 -13.72 16.68
N GLU A 132 -20.13 -14.09 17.90
CA GLU A 132 -21.18 -15.10 18.19
C GLU A 132 -22.58 -14.53 17.97
N ASP A 133 -22.72 -13.21 18.17
CA ASP A 133 -23.99 -12.51 18.13
C ASP A 133 -23.89 -11.25 17.26
N GLU A 134 -24.96 -10.96 16.50
CA GLU A 134 -25.07 -9.78 15.64
C GLU A 134 -25.01 -8.47 16.44
N TRP A 135 -25.42 -8.47 17.69
CA TRP A 135 -25.35 -7.30 18.58
C TRP A 135 -23.92 -6.87 18.92
N GLN A 136 -22.96 -7.75 18.77
CA GLN A 136 -21.54 -7.44 18.94
C GLN A 136 -20.98 -6.62 17.76
N LEU A 137 -21.62 -6.69 16.58
CA LEU A 137 -21.09 -6.13 15.34
C LEU A 137 -20.84 -4.61 15.41
N PRO A 138 -21.74 -3.76 15.92
CA PRO A 138 -21.50 -2.30 15.96
C PRO A 138 -20.26 -1.93 16.77
N ALA A 139 -20.05 -2.57 17.92
CA ALA A 139 -18.90 -2.32 18.78
C ALA A 139 -17.60 -2.81 18.12
N ALA A 140 -17.65 -4.01 17.52
CA ALA A 140 -16.51 -4.58 16.81
C ALA A 140 -16.11 -3.75 15.59
N VAL A 141 -17.08 -3.27 14.81
CA VAL A 141 -16.84 -2.34 13.67
C VAL A 141 -16.18 -1.06 14.15
N ALA A 142 -16.71 -0.42 15.18
CA ALA A 142 -16.14 0.80 15.75
C ALA A 142 -14.69 0.59 16.23
N GLU A 143 -14.41 -0.55 16.86
CA GLU A 143 -13.06 -0.89 17.31
C GLU A 143 -12.11 -1.12 16.14
N GLN A 144 -12.50 -1.90 15.12
CA GLN A 144 -11.62 -2.19 13.99
C GLN A 144 -11.41 -0.96 13.10
N ALA A 145 -12.39 -0.08 12.96
CA ALA A 145 -12.22 1.20 12.28
C ALA A 145 -11.17 2.10 12.97
N ARG A 146 -11.13 2.09 14.32
CA ARG A 146 -10.09 2.83 15.09
C ARG A 146 -8.70 2.21 14.99
N ARG A 147 -8.61 0.90 14.84
CA ARG A 147 -7.34 0.17 14.70
C ARG A 147 -6.75 0.29 13.31
N GLY A 148 -7.60 0.45 12.30
CA GLY A 148 -7.21 0.73 10.93
C GLY A 148 -7.32 2.23 10.61
N ASP A 149 -7.41 2.52 9.33
CA ASP A 149 -7.54 3.88 8.79
C ASP A 149 -9.00 4.19 8.43
N GLY A 150 -9.93 3.81 9.30
CA GLY A 150 -11.37 4.01 9.14
C GLY A 150 -12.10 2.92 8.34
N TRP A 151 -11.39 1.89 7.88
CA TRP A 151 -11.95 0.80 7.09
C TRP A 151 -12.13 -0.46 7.93
N VAL A 152 -13.12 -1.27 7.53
CA VAL A 152 -13.44 -2.54 8.19
C VAL A 152 -13.67 -3.61 7.14
N LYS A 153 -13.11 -4.78 7.35
CA LYS A 153 -13.39 -5.98 6.57
C LYS A 153 -14.42 -6.83 7.27
N LEU A 154 -15.57 -6.98 6.63
CA LEU A 154 -16.61 -7.90 7.04
C LEU A 154 -16.67 -9.08 6.07
N VAL A 155 -16.67 -10.30 6.61
CA VAL A 155 -16.95 -11.51 5.84
C VAL A 155 -18.47 -11.67 5.75
N GLY A 156 -18.99 -11.56 4.53
CA GLY A 156 -20.41 -11.28 4.26
C GLY A 156 -21.37 -12.49 4.19
N ASP A 157 -20.94 -13.67 4.59
CA ASP A 157 -21.80 -14.86 4.63
C ASP A 157 -22.36 -15.15 6.03
N TRP A 158 -23.06 -14.17 6.56
CA TRP A 158 -23.69 -14.22 7.87
C TRP A 158 -24.94 -15.11 7.88
#